data_a5728dbe16fa33963654caa8a5810d42
#
_entry.id   a5728dbe16fa33963654caa8a5810d42
#
_cell.length_a   1.000
_cell.length_b   1.000
_cell.length_c   1.000
_cell.angle_alpha   90.00
_cell.angle_beta   90.00
_cell.angle_gamma   90.00
#
_symmetry.space_group_name_H-M   'P 1'
#
loop_
_entity.id
_entity.type
_entity.pdbx_description
1 polymer ?
#
loop_
_entity_poly.entity_id
_entity_poly.type
_entity_poly.pdbx_seq_one_letter_code
_entity_poly.pdbx_strand_id
1 'polypeptide(L)'
;MVQKASPKLTEMMNQAIAGELQAIVQYMWHHVMVKGMNAESLSGVFEKVSMDEMKHAEKIAERLFYFDVNPITKPNPIATGGDPVQMLKADTKAEEEAITLYKDIIKQAASEGDETTRLLFEEILSEEEGHHDTFTTLLGQ
;
A
#
# COMPACT_ATOMS: atom_id res chain seq x y z
N MET A 1 -8.28 30.01 5.12
CA MET A 1 -7.31 29.35 5.99
C MET A 1 -7.14 27.90 5.54
N VAL A 2 -5.90 27.50 5.29
CA VAL A 2 -5.64 26.12 4.87
C VAL A 2 -5.73 25.20 6.09
N GLN A 3 -6.48 24.12 5.97
CA GLN A 3 -6.54 23.10 7.01
C GLN A 3 -5.16 22.45 7.17
N LYS A 4 -4.73 22.25 8.41
CA LYS A 4 -3.50 21.54 8.72
C LYS A 4 -3.85 20.24 9.43
N ALA A 5 -3.23 19.16 9.00
CA ALA A 5 -3.32 17.90 9.70
C ALA A 5 -2.46 17.94 10.98
N SER A 6 -2.86 17.18 11.99
CA SER A 6 -2.05 17.03 13.19
C SER A 6 -0.74 16.32 12.88
N PRO A 7 0.32 16.50 13.70
CA PRO A 7 1.54 15.70 13.57
C PRO A 7 1.27 14.19 13.61
N LYS A 8 0.29 13.77 14.41
CA LYS A 8 -0.10 12.36 14.48
C LYS A 8 -0.60 11.84 13.13
N LEU A 9 -1.51 12.59 12.47
CA LEU A 9 -2.06 12.19 11.19
C LEU A 9 -0.98 12.15 10.11
N THR A 10 -0.14 13.17 10.02
CA THR A 10 0.92 13.21 9.00
C THR A 10 1.98 12.12 9.24
N GLU A 11 2.27 11.77 10.49
CA GLU A 11 3.15 10.65 10.80
C GLU A 11 2.55 9.32 10.34
N MET A 12 1.25 9.10 10.58
CA MET A 12 0.56 7.90 10.10
C MET A 12 0.57 7.83 8.58
N MET A 13 0.39 8.96 7.90
CA MET A 13 0.45 9.02 6.44
C MET A 13 1.85 8.70 5.92
N ASN A 14 2.90 9.13 6.62
CA ASN A 14 4.28 8.74 6.29
C ASN A 14 4.54 7.26 6.56
N GLN A 15 3.91 6.66 7.56
CA GLN A 15 3.94 5.20 7.74
C GLN A 15 3.28 4.50 6.55
N ALA A 16 2.19 5.07 6.02
CA ALA A 16 1.55 4.56 4.81
C ALA A 16 2.50 4.64 3.60
N ILE A 17 3.21 5.75 3.43
CA ILE A 17 4.23 5.88 2.37
C ILE A 17 5.29 4.78 2.49
N ALA A 18 5.79 4.53 3.70
CA ALA A 18 6.78 3.47 3.92
C ALA A 18 6.27 2.10 3.47
N GLY A 19 5.01 1.80 3.76
CA GLY A 19 4.36 0.55 3.33
C GLY A 19 4.16 0.49 1.83
N GLU A 20 3.74 1.59 1.20
CA GLU A 20 3.57 1.65 -0.25
C GLU A 20 4.91 1.48 -0.97
N LEU A 21 5.97 2.13 -0.49
CA LEU A 21 7.31 1.96 -1.07
C LEU A 21 7.81 0.52 -0.95
N GLN A 22 7.53 -0.13 0.19
CA GLN A 22 7.80 -1.55 0.36
C GLN A 22 7.05 -2.38 -0.69
N ALA A 23 5.75 -2.16 -0.82
CA ALA A 23 4.89 -2.92 -1.73
C ALA A 23 5.32 -2.74 -3.19
N ILE A 24 5.61 -1.52 -3.61
CA ILE A 24 6.08 -1.22 -4.97
C ILE A 24 7.30 -2.09 -5.33
N VAL A 25 8.31 -2.06 -4.47
CA VAL A 25 9.57 -2.77 -4.74
C VAL A 25 9.38 -4.28 -4.58
N GLN A 26 8.70 -4.72 -3.52
CA GLN A 26 8.47 -6.13 -3.25
C GLN A 26 7.72 -6.82 -4.38
N TYR A 27 6.62 -6.22 -4.85
CA TYR A 27 5.79 -6.78 -5.91
C TYR A 27 6.51 -6.72 -7.26
N MET A 28 7.29 -5.66 -7.50
CA MET A 28 8.10 -5.56 -8.71
C MET A 28 9.15 -6.68 -8.76
N TRP A 29 9.83 -6.96 -7.64
CA TRP A 29 10.78 -8.07 -7.59
C TRP A 29 10.09 -9.42 -7.73
N HIS A 30 8.90 -9.61 -7.15
CA HIS A 30 8.12 -10.82 -7.37
C HIS A 30 7.76 -10.99 -8.84
N HIS A 31 7.36 -9.90 -9.50
CA HIS A 31 7.09 -9.87 -10.95
C HIS A 31 8.30 -10.38 -11.75
N VAL A 32 9.50 -9.93 -11.40
CA VAL A 32 10.73 -10.31 -12.12
C VAL A 32 11.18 -11.73 -11.80
N MET A 33 10.99 -12.17 -10.55
CA MET A 33 11.64 -13.38 -10.01
C MET A 33 10.75 -14.61 -9.99
N VAL A 34 9.44 -14.49 -10.20
CA VAL A 34 8.51 -15.64 -10.12
C VAL A 34 8.83 -16.69 -11.19
N LYS A 35 8.84 -17.96 -10.78
CA LYS A 35 9.13 -19.10 -11.67
C LYS A 35 8.10 -20.21 -11.46
N GLY A 36 7.98 -21.08 -12.42
CA GLY A 36 7.10 -22.23 -12.38
C GLY A 36 5.98 -22.16 -13.39
N MET A 37 5.05 -23.10 -13.31
CA MET A 37 4.00 -23.26 -14.31
C MET A 37 3.08 -22.03 -14.47
N ASN A 38 2.85 -21.30 -13.38
CA ASN A 38 1.98 -20.15 -13.36
C ASN A 38 2.75 -18.81 -13.39
N ALA A 39 4.04 -18.85 -13.69
CA ALA A 39 4.92 -17.69 -13.62
C ALA A 39 4.41 -16.53 -14.50
N GLU A 40 4.00 -16.82 -15.73
CA GLU A 40 3.57 -15.78 -16.65
C GLU A 40 2.35 -15.01 -16.14
N SER A 41 1.32 -15.73 -15.67
CA SER A 41 0.11 -15.09 -15.15
C SER A 41 0.38 -14.37 -13.82
N LEU A 42 1.15 -14.97 -12.92
CA LEU A 42 1.51 -14.36 -11.64
C LEU A 42 2.38 -13.12 -11.83
N SER A 43 3.34 -13.18 -12.76
CA SER A 43 4.19 -12.04 -13.09
C SER A 43 3.35 -10.81 -13.47
N GLY A 44 2.33 -11.00 -14.29
CA GLY A 44 1.42 -9.93 -14.68
C GLY A 44 0.62 -9.37 -13.52
N VAL A 45 0.16 -10.23 -12.62
CA VAL A 45 -0.57 -9.78 -11.40
C VAL A 45 0.35 -8.94 -10.51
N PHE A 46 1.55 -9.42 -10.22
CA PHE A 46 2.51 -8.69 -9.38
C PHE A 46 2.86 -7.32 -9.99
N GLU A 47 3.08 -7.26 -11.30
CA GLU A 47 3.38 -5.99 -11.98
C GLU A 47 2.23 -5.00 -11.85
N LYS A 48 1.01 -5.45 -12.14
CA LYS A 48 -0.17 -4.59 -12.07
C LYS A 48 -0.35 -4.01 -10.67
N VAL A 49 -0.23 -4.86 -9.64
CA VAL A 49 -0.44 -4.40 -8.27
C VAL A 49 0.70 -3.46 -7.85
N SER A 50 1.95 -3.73 -8.24
CA SER A 50 3.06 -2.81 -7.99
C SER A 50 2.77 -1.42 -8.57
N MET A 51 2.23 -1.36 -9.78
CA MET A 51 1.87 -0.09 -10.42
C MET A 51 0.74 0.63 -9.68
N ASP A 52 -0.25 -0.12 -9.18
CA ASP A 52 -1.33 0.45 -8.38
C ASP A 52 -0.77 1.07 -7.09
N GLU A 53 0.16 0.39 -6.44
CA GLU A 53 0.81 0.89 -5.22
C GLU A 53 1.62 2.15 -5.47
N MET A 54 2.24 2.28 -6.64
CA MET A 54 2.94 3.50 -7.03
C MET A 54 1.96 4.69 -7.10
N LYS A 55 0.78 4.47 -7.65
CA LYS A 55 -0.25 5.51 -7.70
C LYS A 55 -0.75 5.89 -6.32
N HIS A 56 -0.88 4.91 -5.41
CA HIS A 56 -1.24 5.18 -4.02
C HIS A 56 -0.19 6.03 -3.33
N ALA A 57 1.09 5.68 -3.47
CA ALA A 57 2.19 6.44 -2.88
C ALA A 57 2.17 7.89 -3.38
N GLU A 58 1.95 8.10 -4.68
CA GLU A 58 1.88 9.42 -5.27
C GLU A 58 0.75 10.26 -4.66
N LYS A 59 -0.46 9.70 -4.57
CA LYS A 59 -1.62 10.40 -4.02
C LYS A 59 -1.44 10.75 -2.54
N ILE A 60 -0.88 9.84 -1.77
CA ILE A 60 -0.61 10.10 -0.34
C ILE A 60 0.45 11.19 -0.20
N ALA A 61 1.51 11.13 -1.02
CA ALA A 61 2.57 12.12 -1.01
C ALA A 61 2.05 13.51 -1.38
N GLU A 62 1.18 13.61 -2.40
CA GLU A 62 0.55 14.87 -2.78
C GLU A 62 -0.25 15.46 -1.62
N ARG A 63 -0.97 14.62 -0.89
CA ARG A 63 -1.75 15.08 0.26
C ARG A 63 -0.85 15.55 1.41
N LEU A 64 0.25 14.84 1.67
CA LEU A 64 1.26 15.28 2.65
C LEU A 64 1.86 16.61 2.26
N PHE A 65 2.19 16.79 0.99
CA PHE A 65 2.77 18.02 0.51
C PHE A 65 1.81 19.21 0.59
N TYR A 66 0.50 18.94 0.46
CA TYR A 66 -0.54 19.95 0.70
C TYR A 66 -0.47 20.45 2.14
N PHE A 67 -0.08 19.60 3.10
CA PHE A 67 0.10 19.97 4.50
C PHE A 67 1.50 20.54 4.79
N ASP A 68 2.32 20.74 3.74
CA ASP A 68 3.69 21.22 3.87
C ASP A 68 4.58 20.22 4.62
N VAL A 69 4.34 18.93 4.42
CA VAL A 69 5.11 17.83 5.01
C VAL A 69 5.75 17.01 3.91
N ASN A 70 7.06 16.78 4.03
CA ASN A 70 7.77 15.97 3.04
C ASN A 70 7.47 14.48 3.24
N PRO A 71 7.18 13.75 2.14
CA PRO A 71 7.08 12.29 2.22
C PRO A 71 8.42 11.68 2.61
N ILE A 72 8.39 10.59 3.37
CA ILE A 72 9.61 9.85 3.69
C ILE A 72 10.09 9.06 2.46
N THR A 73 11.36 8.66 2.49
CA THR A 73 12.00 7.97 1.36
C THR A 73 12.43 6.54 1.67
N LYS A 74 12.28 6.10 2.92
CA LYS A 74 12.72 4.77 3.34
C LYS A 74 11.53 3.82 3.38
N PRO A 75 11.55 2.72 2.59
CA PRO A 75 10.49 1.72 2.67
C PRO A 75 10.60 0.90 3.96
N ASN A 76 9.49 0.26 4.34
CA ASN A 76 9.52 -0.82 5.31
C ASN A 76 10.34 -2.00 4.74
N PRO A 77 10.79 -2.94 5.59
CA PRO A 77 11.59 -4.09 5.12
C PRO A 77 10.89 -4.85 4.00
N ILE A 78 11.64 -5.17 2.96
CA ILE A 78 11.15 -5.78 1.72
C ILE A 78 11.41 -7.29 1.77
N ALA A 79 10.40 -8.11 1.47
CA ALA A 79 10.49 -9.56 1.42
C ALA A 79 10.39 -10.00 -0.04
N THR A 80 11.51 -10.41 -0.64
CA THR A 80 11.58 -10.69 -2.08
C THR A 80 11.66 -12.17 -2.44
N GLY A 81 12.03 -13.02 -1.50
CA GLY A 81 12.40 -14.39 -1.81
C GLY A 81 11.26 -15.38 -1.82
N GLY A 82 11.60 -16.58 -2.25
CA GLY A 82 10.75 -17.74 -2.11
C GLY A 82 10.12 -18.23 -3.40
N ASP A 83 9.31 -19.26 -3.25
CA ASP A 83 8.49 -19.79 -4.33
C ASP A 83 7.21 -18.92 -4.50
N PRO A 84 6.40 -19.17 -5.54
CA PRO A 84 5.19 -18.38 -5.76
C PRO A 84 4.23 -18.31 -4.56
N VAL A 85 4.08 -19.39 -3.81
CA VAL A 85 3.21 -19.42 -2.63
C VAL A 85 3.77 -18.51 -1.54
N GLN A 86 5.08 -18.57 -1.31
CA GLN A 86 5.74 -17.70 -0.33
C GLN A 86 5.64 -16.23 -0.72
N MET A 87 5.80 -15.92 -2.00
CA MET A 87 5.61 -14.56 -2.53
C MET A 87 4.20 -14.05 -2.27
N LEU A 88 3.19 -14.84 -2.62
CA LEU A 88 1.78 -14.47 -2.40
C LEU A 88 1.46 -14.30 -0.91
N LYS A 89 2.03 -15.13 -0.04
CA LYS A 89 1.83 -14.99 1.41
C LYS A 89 2.47 -13.70 1.94
N ALA A 90 3.67 -13.37 1.48
CA ALA A 90 4.34 -12.14 1.87
C ALA A 90 3.54 -10.91 1.41
N ASP A 91 2.99 -10.95 0.21
CA ASP A 91 2.21 -9.85 -0.34
C ASP A 91 0.85 -9.73 0.35
N THR A 92 0.21 -10.85 0.66
CA THR A 92 -1.04 -10.87 1.46
C THR A 92 -0.81 -10.21 2.81
N LYS A 93 0.30 -10.52 3.48
CA LYS A 93 0.64 -9.92 4.77
C LYS A 93 0.84 -8.40 4.63
N ALA A 94 1.52 -7.96 3.58
CA ALA A 94 1.73 -6.54 3.34
C ALA A 94 0.40 -5.80 3.14
N GLU A 95 -0.54 -6.40 2.42
CA GLU A 95 -1.88 -5.84 2.24
C GLU A 95 -2.64 -5.77 3.56
N GLU A 96 -2.56 -6.81 4.39
CA GLU A 96 -3.23 -6.82 5.70
C GLU A 96 -2.72 -5.72 6.61
N GLU A 97 -1.42 -5.47 6.60
CA GLU A 97 -0.81 -4.39 7.36
C GLU A 97 -1.27 -3.02 6.86
N ALA A 98 -1.33 -2.84 5.53
CA ALA A 98 -1.84 -1.61 4.92
C ALA A 98 -3.31 -1.37 5.27
N ILE A 99 -4.15 -2.40 5.16
CA ILE A 99 -5.58 -2.32 5.48
C ILE A 99 -5.78 -1.87 6.93
N THR A 100 -5.05 -2.46 7.86
CA THR A 100 -5.13 -2.10 9.28
C THR A 100 -4.75 -0.63 9.50
N LEU A 101 -3.62 -0.22 8.93
CA LEU A 101 -3.13 1.16 9.07
C LEU A 101 -4.11 2.16 8.44
N TYR A 102 -4.63 1.86 7.26
CA TYR A 102 -5.51 2.79 6.53
C TYR A 102 -6.85 2.98 7.23
N LYS A 103 -7.38 1.93 7.87
CA LYS A 103 -8.57 2.07 8.73
C LYS A 103 -8.30 3.01 9.90
N ASP A 104 -7.12 2.94 10.50
CA ASP A 104 -6.74 3.84 11.59
C ASP A 104 -6.56 5.28 11.10
N ILE A 105 -5.98 5.47 9.91
CA ILE A 105 -5.85 6.79 9.30
C ILE A 105 -7.23 7.41 9.01
N ILE A 106 -8.16 6.60 8.50
CA ILE A 106 -9.53 7.06 8.25
C ILE A 106 -10.18 7.57 9.53
N LYS A 107 -10.04 6.82 10.63
CA LYS A 107 -10.59 7.22 11.94
C LYS A 107 -9.93 8.50 12.44
N GLN A 108 -8.61 8.62 12.31
CA GLN A 108 -7.89 9.81 12.75
C GLN A 108 -8.28 11.04 11.93
N ALA A 109 -8.36 10.90 10.60
CA ALA A 109 -8.78 11.98 9.72
C ALA A 109 -10.21 12.44 10.04
N ALA A 110 -11.13 11.49 10.27
CA ALA A 110 -12.50 11.79 10.66
C ALA A 110 -12.55 12.58 11.97
N SER A 111 -11.74 12.18 12.96
CA SER A 111 -11.70 12.86 14.27
C SER A 111 -11.18 14.30 14.16
N GLU A 112 -10.39 14.61 13.15
CA GLU A 112 -9.85 15.93 12.90
C GLU A 112 -10.73 16.76 11.94
N GLY A 113 -11.81 16.17 11.43
CA GLY A 113 -12.67 16.84 10.44
C GLY A 113 -12.03 16.97 9.07
N ASP A 114 -11.04 16.13 8.76
CA ASP A 114 -10.34 16.15 7.48
C ASP A 114 -11.01 15.15 6.51
N GLU A 115 -12.11 15.60 5.90
CA GLU A 115 -12.88 14.78 4.97
C GLU A 115 -12.09 14.36 3.74
N THR A 116 -11.21 15.23 3.25
CA THR A 116 -10.44 14.94 2.04
C THR A 116 -9.44 13.82 2.26
N THR A 117 -8.70 13.85 3.37
CA THR A 117 -7.79 12.75 3.73
C THR A 117 -8.58 11.47 4.00
N ARG A 118 -9.71 11.57 4.70
CA ARG A 118 -10.58 10.43 4.96
C ARG A 118 -11.03 9.78 3.65
N LEU A 119 -11.56 10.57 2.71
CA LEU A 119 -12.02 10.07 1.43
C LEU A 119 -10.88 9.44 0.63
N LEU A 120 -9.71 10.08 0.60
CA LEU A 120 -8.53 9.54 -0.09
C LEU A 120 -8.20 8.13 0.42
N PHE A 121 -8.13 7.96 1.74
CA PHE A 121 -7.79 6.66 2.32
C PHE A 121 -8.93 5.65 2.23
N GLU A 122 -10.18 6.08 2.19
CA GLU A 122 -11.30 5.17 1.91
C GLU A 122 -11.20 4.58 0.49
N GLU A 123 -10.85 5.39 -0.49
CA GLU A 123 -10.67 4.94 -1.88
C GLU A 123 -9.46 3.99 -1.99
N ILE A 124 -8.34 4.36 -1.38
CA ILE A 124 -7.15 3.50 -1.38
C ILE A 124 -7.41 2.20 -0.63
N LEU A 125 -8.10 2.26 0.51
CA LEU A 125 -8.47 1.06 1.28
C LEU A 125 -9.29 0.09 0.42
N SER A 126 -10.24 0.59 -0.35
CA SER A 126 -11.04 -0.25 -1.25
C SER A 126 -10.14 -0.99 -2.25
N GLU A 127 -9.13 -0.33 -2.80
CA GLU A 127 -8.19 -0.96 -3.73
C GLU A 127 -7.28 -1.97 -3.02
N GLU A 128 -6.83 -1.68 -1.81
CA GLU A 128 -6.01 -2.62 -1.02
C GLU A 128 -6.80 -3.88 -0.67
N GLU A 129 -8.08 -3.74 -0.35
CA GLU A 129 -8.96 -4.90 -0.13
C GLU A 129 -9.11 -5.73 -1.41
N GLY A 130 -9.16 -5.07 -2.57
CA GLY A 130 -9.16 -5.75 -3.86
C GLY A 130 -7.86 -6.52 -4.12
N HIS A 131 -6.71 -5.93 -3.78
CA HIS A 131 -5.42 -6.63 -3.89
C HIS A 131 -5.35 -7.84 -2.96
N HIS A 132 -5.81 -7.66 -1.71
CA HIS A 132 -5.87 -8.74 -0.73
C HIS A 132 -6.73 -9.91 -1.25
N ASP A 133 -7.90 -9.59 -1.80
CA ASP A 133 -8.79 -10.59 -2.38
C ASP A 133 -8.10 -11.34 -3.53
N THR A 134 -7.41 -10.61 -4.41
CA THR A 134 -6.65 -11.21 -5.52
C THR A 134 -5.61 -12.20 -5.00
N PHE A 135 -4.78 -11.78 -4.04
CA PHE A 135 -3.71 -12.64 -3.51
C PHE A 135 -4.24 -13.85 -2.76
N THR A 136 -5.26 -13.68 -1.93
CA THR A 136 -5.85 -14.79 -1.18
C THR A 136 -6.57 -15.77 -2.10
N THR A 137 -7.24 -15.28 -3.14
CA THR A 137 -7.86 -16.13 -4.16
C THR A 137 -6.82 -16.98 -4.87
N LEU A 138 -5.69 -16.39 -5.25
CA LEU A 138 -4.59 -17.13 -5.89
C LEU A 138 -3.97 -18.17 -4.95
N LEU A 139 -4.03 -17.95 -3.64
CA LEU A 139 -3.59 -18.93 -2.63
C LEU A 139 -4.65 -20.02 -2.37
N GLY A 140 -5.84 -19.91 -2.93
CA GLY A 140 -6.91 -20.87 -2.71
C GLY A 140 -7.65 -20.65 -1.38
N GLN A 141 -7.65 -19.46 -0.92
CA GLN A 141 -8.31 -19.09 0.35
C GLN A 141 -9.62 -18.35 0.13
#